data_16b4f00ed6c56b7f172d8b129b94c6bc
#
_entry.id   16b4f00ed6c56b7f172d8b129b94c6bc
#
_cell.length_a   1.000
_cell.length_b   1.000
_cell.length_c   1.000
_cell.angle_alpha   90.00
_cell.angle_beta   90.00
_cell.angle_gamma   90.00
#
_symmetry.space_group_name_H-M   'P 1'
#
loop_
_entity.id
_entity.type
_entity.pdbx_description
1 polymer ?
#
loop_
_entity_poly.entity_id
_entity_poly.type
_entity_poly.pdbx_seq_one_letter_code
_entity_poly.pdbx_strand_id
1 'polypeptide(L)'
;KKIVVINKGTKNGLREGMPVVNKLGLVGQIFSTYEKTSEVIPLLSKKFAVNALQNNGKNHAIIYGNNEFLEIPYFPASIQISIGDIFVTSGLDNVYPSGIKIGEVVEISPEDKQFNKIKLKPSTSSNQFSLVTVIDY
;
A
#
# COMPACT_ATOMS: atom_id res chain seq x y z
N LYS A 1 -8.11 7.83 6.61
CA LYS A 1 -9.05 8.89 6.80
C LYS A 1 -8.55 10.27 6.53
N LYS A 2 -7.36 10.58 6.96
CA LYS A 2 -6.76 11.86 6.68
C LYS A 2 -6.24 11.91 5.26
N ILE A 3 -6.29 13.08 4.67
CA ILE A 3 -5.62 13.38 3.42
C ILE A 3 -4.42 14.25 3.77
N VAL A 4 -3.27 13.90 3.25
CA VAL A 4 -2.04 14.63 3.48
C VAL A 4 -1.76 15.50 2.26
N VAL A 5 -1.34 16.75 2.49
CA VAL A 5 -1.00 17.66 1.39
C VAL A 5 0.51 17.77 1.31
N ILE A 6 1.04 17.62 0.11
CA ILE A 6 2.47 17.80 -0.14
C ILE A 6 2.70 18.99 -1.08
N ASN A 7 3.90 19.57 -1.02
CA ASN A 7 4.27 20.79 -1.75
C ASN A 7 4.77 20.51 -3.16
N LYS A 8 4.14 19.59 -3.85
CA LYS A 8 4.44 19.26 -5.24
C LYS A 8 3.12 19.05 -5.98
N GLY A 9 3.07 19.43 -7.21
CA GLY A 9 1.83 19.33 -7.98
C GLY A 9 2.08 19.09 -9.45
N THR A 10 1.11 19.43 -10.29
CA THR A 10 1.22 19.20 -11.74
C THR A 10 2.42 19.93 -12.33
N LYS A 11 2.79 21.06 -11.76
CA LYS A 11 3.97 21.81 -12.18
C LYS A 11 5.25 20.97 -12.04
N ASN A 12 5.25 20.01 -11.14
CA ASN A 12 6.39 19.12 -10.89
C ASN A 12 6.21 17.76 -11.57
N GLY A 13 5.20 17.62 -12.43
CA GLY A 13 4.96 16.39 -13.16
C GLY A 13 4.13 15.35 -12.42
N LEU A 14 3.51 15.70 -11.31
CA LEU A 14 2.71 14.76 -10.54
C LEU A 14 1.36 14.51 -11.21
N ARG A 15 0.90 13.27 -11.12
CA ARG A 15 -0.39 12.83 -11.65
C ARG A 15 -1.10 11.99 -10.60
N GLU A 16 -2.42 11.95 -10.69
CA GLU A 16 -3.23 11.07 -9.85
C GLU A 16 -2.80 9.63 -10.06
N GLY A 17 -2.78 8.86 -8.99
CA GLY A 17 -2.42 7.46 -9.03
C GLY A 17 -0.95 7.16 -8.77
N MET A 18 -0.08 8.16 -8.86
CA MET A 18 1.36 7.92 -8.62
C MET A 18 1.62 7.47 -7.18
N PRO A 19 2.46 6.46 -6.99
CA PRO A 19 2.80 6.03 -5.63
C PRO A 19 3.71 7.03 -4.93
N VAL A 20 3.49 7.17 -3.64
CA VAL A 20 4.29 8.02 -2.76
C VAL A 20 5.03 7.11 -1.80
N VAL A 21 6.35 7.21 -1.78
CA VAL A 21 7.20 6.29 -1.02
C VAL A 21 8.20 7.06 -0.16
N ASN A 22 8.72 6.37 0.84
CA ASN A 22 9.94 6.78 1.51
C ASN A 22 10.92 5.61 1.45
N LYS A 23 12.04 5.70 2.13
CA LYS A 23 13.06 4.65 2.05
C LYS A 23 12.62 3.32 2.65
N LEU A 24 11.53 3.30 3.42
CA LEU A 24 11.03 2.08 4.04
C LEU A 24 9.95 1.40 3.20
N GLY A 25 9.33 2.13 2.28
CA GLY A 25 8.31 1.56 1.42
C GLY A 25 7.21 2.55 1.06
N LEU A 26 6.04 1.99 0.80
CA LEU A 26 4.88 2.75 0.33
C LEU A 26 4.24 3.51 1.49
N VAL A 27 3.99 4.81 1.30
CA VAL A 27 3.29 5.62 2.30
C VAL A 27 1.91 6.04 1.82
N GLY A 28 1.66 6.04 0.52
CA GLY A 28 0.34 6.40 0.00
C GLY A 28 0.33 6.54 -1.50
N GLN A 29 -0.68 7.24 -2.00
CA GLN A 29 -0.90 7.39 -3.42
C GLN A 29 -1.45 8.80 -3.67
N ILE A 30 -1.03 9.42 -4.77
CA ILE A 30 -1.55 10.73 -5.16
C ILE A 30 -3.04 10.59 -5.47
N PHE A 31 -3.87 11.34 -4.77
CA PHE A 31 -5.31 11.36 -4.92
C PHE A 31 -5.76 12.46 -5.88
N SER A 32 -5.27 13.68 -5.66
CA SER A 32 -5.58 14.84 -6.48
C SER A 32 -4.35 15.70 -6.62
N THR A 33 -4.22 16.35 -7.77
CA THR A 33 -3.11 17.27 -7.99
C THR A 33 -3.63 18.66 -8.36
N TYR A 34 -2.92 19.66 -7.88
CA TYR A 34 -3.12 21.06 -8.21
C TYR A 34 -1.79 21.57 -8.71
N GLU A 35 -1.72 22.83 -9.10
CA GLU A 35 -0.50 23.35 -9.73
C GLU A 35 0.73 23.15 -8.84
N LYS A 36 0.64 23.48 -7.57
CA LYS A 36 1.80 23.49 -6.66
C LYS A 36 1.69 22.50 -5.51
N THR A 37 0.56 21.84 -5.35
CA THR A 37 0.33 20.92 -4.24
C THR A 37 -0.38 19.68 -4.73
N SER A 38 -0.34 18.63 -3.94
CA SER A 38 -1.10 17.41 -4.21
C SER A 38 -1.62 16.84 -2.91
N GLU A 39 -2.74 16.17 -3.00
CA GLU A 39 -3.33 15.42 -1.90
C GLU A 39 -2.93 13.97 -2.02
N VAL A 40 -2.53 13.38 -0.90
CA VAL A 40 -2.07 11.99 -0.85
C VAL A 40 -3.03 11.21 0.03
N ILE A 41 -3.54 10.09 -0.48
CA ILE A 41 -4.26 9.12 0.33
C ILE A 41 -3.22 8.29 1.07
N PRO A 42 -3.20 8.32 2.41
CA PRO A 42 -2.32 7.45 3.18
C PRO A 42 -2.74 5.99 3.01
N LEU A 43 -1.78 5.10 3.17
CA LEU A 43 -2.03 3.71 2.92
C LEU A 43 -3.01 3.06 3.92
N LEU A 44 -3.20 3.63 5.10
CA LEU A 44 -4.18 3.12 6.04
C LEU A 44 -5.61 3.59 5.75
N SER A 45 -5.80 4.55 4.84
CA SER A 45 -7.12 5.06 4.52
C SER A 45 -8.02 3.96 3.94
N LYS A 46 -9.30 3.99 4.26
CA LYS A 46 -10.28 3.08 3.64
C LYS A 46 -10.37 3.23 2.13
N LYS A 47 -9.90 4.35 1.60
CA LYS A 47 -9.89 4.59 0.15
C LYS A 47 -8.70 3.96 -0.54
N PHE A 48 -7.75 3.41 0.22
CA PHE A 48 -6.53 2.87 -0.35
C PHE A 48 -6.68 1.39 -0.65
N ALA A 49 -6.23 1.00 -1.84
CA ALA A 49 -6.11 -0.40 -2.23
C ALA A 49 -4.92 -0.53 -3.17
N VAL A 50 -4.19 -1.62 -3.07
CA VAL A 50 -3.01 -1.83 -3.89
C VAL A 50 -2.86 -3.30 -4.25
N ASN A 51 -2.48 -3.56 -5.50
CA ASN A 51 -2.14 -4.91 -5.94
C ASN A 51 -0.79 -5.31 -5.38
N ALA A 52 -0.76 -6.42 -4.68
CA ALA A 52 0.38 -6.84 -3.91
C ALA A 52 0.82 -8.26 -4.28
N LEU A 53 2.05 -8.56 -3.92
CA LEU A 53 2.65 -9.86 -4.15
C LEU A 53 3.35 -10.27 -2.88
N GLN A 54 3.08 -11.49 -2.42
CA GLN A 54 3.82 -12.07 -1.30
C GLN A 54 5.28 -12.16 -1.70
N ASN A 55 6.20 -11.82 -0.81
CA ASN A 55 7.61 -11.67 -1.18
C ASN A 55 8.32 -12.99 -1.47
N ASN A 56 7.60 -14.07 -1.60
CA ASN A 56 8.14 -15.31 -2.17
C ASN A 56 7.95 -15.34 -3.69
N GLY A 57 7.32 -14.28 -4.26
CA GLY A 57 7.14 -14.15 -5.69
C GLY A 57 6.00 -14.96 -6.29
N LYS A 58 5.12 -15.54 -5.47
CA LYS A 58 4.14 -16.50 -5.98
C LYS A 58 2.69 -16.09 -5.86
N ASN A 59 2.32 -15.39 -4.81
CA ASN A 59 0.90 -15.21 -4.51
C ASN A 59 0.50 -13.75 -4.55
N HIS A 60 -0.48 -13.44 -5.37
CA HIS A 60 -1.02 -12.10 -5.51
C HIS A 60 -2.18 -11.88 -4.57
N ALA A 61 -2.37 -10.66 -4.14
CA ALA A 61 -3.49 -10.28 -3.30
C ALA A 61 -3.72 -8.79 -3.45
N ILE A 62 -4.91 -8.33 -3.05
CA ILE A 62 -5.17 -6.90 -2.95
C ILE A 62 -5.15 -6.54 -1.48
N ILE A 63 -4.37 -5.54 -1.13
CA ILE A 63 -4.26 -5.05 0.25
C ILE A 63 -5.06 -3.76 0.35
N TYR A 64 -5.90 -3.68 1.37
CA TYR A 64 -6.75 -2.54 1.66
C TYR A 64 -6.37 -1.88 2.97
N GLY A 65 -6.55 -0.57 3.06
CA GLY A 65 -6.53 0.13 4.34
C GLY A 65 -7.90 0.03 5.00
N ASN A 66 -7.95 0.08 6.32
CA ASN A 66 -9.21 0.10 7.07
C ASN A 66 -9.23 1.16 8.16
N ASN A 67 -8.36 2.16 8.04
CA ASN A 67 -8.12 3.26 8.98
C ASN A 67 -7.22 2.91 10.16
N GLU A 68 -7.04 1.63 10.47
CA GLU A 68 -6.22 1.22 11.61
C GLU A 68 -5.04 0.36 11.21
N PHE A 69 -5.25 -0.52 10.23
CA PHE A 69 -4.19 -1.40 9.75
C PHE A 69 -4.49 -1.75 8.30
N LEU A 70 -3.59 -2.50 7.70
CA LEU A 70 -3.78 -3.04 6.37
C LEU A 70 -4.38 -4.44 6.47
N GLU A 71 -5.16 -4.82 5.47
CA GLU A 71 -5.78 -6.15 5.49
C GLU A 71 -5.92 -6.75 4.11
N ILE A 72 -5.88 -8.08 4.07
CA ILE A 72 -6.32 -8.87 2.93
C ILE A 72 -7.53 -9.65 3.45
N PRO A 73 -8.74 -9.28 3.02
CA PRO A 73 -9.95 -9.87 3.63
C PRO A 73 -10.20 -11.33 3.27
N TYR A 74 -9.78 -11.77 2.08
CA TYR A 74 -10.05 -13.14 1.62
C TYR A 74 -8.81 -13.74 1.00
N PHE A 75 -7.90 -14.22 1.84
CA PHE A 75 -6.69 -14.89 1.38
C PHE A 75 -6.94 -16.39 1.41
N PRO A 76 -6.73 -17.13 0.30
CA PRO A 76 -7.07 -18.55 0.28
C PRO A 76 -6.39 -19.32 1.42
N ALA A 77 -7.17 -20.11 2.15
CA ALA A 77 -6.65 -20.84 3.29
C ALA A 77 -5.64 -21.92 2.87
N SER A 78 -5.67 -22.34 1.62
CA SER A 78 -4.74 -23.33 1.09
C SER A 78 -3.35 -22.78 0.81
N ILE A 79 -3.20 -21.46 0.78
CA ILE A 79 -1.92 -20.83 0.50
C ILE A 79 -1.16 -20.64 1.81
N GLN A 80 0.10 -21.05 1.81
CA GLN A 80 0.94 -20.92 2.99
C GLN A 80 1.32 -19.46 3.22
N ILE A 81 1.09 -18.98 4.44
CA ILE A 81 1.43 -17.63 4.86
C ILE A 81 1.82 -17.68 6.33
N SER A 82 2.78 -16.84 6.72
CA SER A 82 3.31 -16.82 8.07
C SER A 82 3.39 -15.41 8.61
N ILE A 83 3.28 -15.28 9.93
CA ILE A 83 3.57 -14.01 10.61
C ILE A 83 4.97 -13.58 10.21
N GLY A 84 5.12 -12.32 9.86
CA GLY A 84 6.39 -11.77 9.41
C GLY A 84 6.59 -11.75 7.91
N ASP A 85 5.72 -12.42 7.16
CA ASP A 85 5.81 -12.37 5.69
C ASP A 85 5.62 -10.94 5.20
N ILE A 86 6.39 -10.56 4.19
CA ILE A 86 6.37 -9.23 3.60
C ILE A 86 5.59 -9.26 2.30
N PHE A 87 4.76 -8.26 2.08
CA PHE A 87 4.10 -8.03 0.80
C PHE A 87 4.67 -6.79 0.15
N VAL A 88 4.86 -6.89 -1.16
CA VAL A 88 5.40 -5.80 -1.98
C VAL A 88 4.41 -5.50 -3.10
N THR A 89 4.58 -4.37 -3.78
CA THR A 89 3.74 -4.05 -4.94
C THR A 89 4.02 -5.06 -6.04
N SER A 90 2.97 -5.47 -6.75
CA SER A 90 3.11 -6.50 -7.78
C SER A 90 3.46 -5.93 -9.16
N GLY A 91 3.12 -4.66 -9.41
CA GLY A 91 3.26 -4.07 -10.73
C GLY A 91 2.25 -4.63 -11.74
N LEU A 92 1.29 -5.42 -11.29
CA LEU A 92 0.40 -6.17 -12.18
C LEU A 92 -0.47 -5.28 -13.04
N ASP A 93 -0.91 -4.14 -12.51
CA ASP A 93 -1.81 -3.23 -13.21
C ASP A 93 -1.09 -2.05 -13.86
N ASN A 94 0.23 -2.04 -13.86
CA ASN A 94 1.06 -0.95 -14.39
C ASN A 94 0.82 0.41 -13.74
N VAL A 95 0.16 0.42 -12.58
CA VAL A 95 -0.03 1.64 -11.81
C VAL A 95 1.19 1.92 -10.95
N TYR A 96 1.79 0.84 -10.44
CA TYR A 96 2.94 0.91 -9.55
C TYR A 96 4.08 0.08 -10.14
N PRO A 97 5.33 0.50 -9.95
CA PRO A 97 6.44 -0.42 -10.19
C PRO A 97 6.40 -1.56 -9.17
N SER A 98 6.90 -2.71 -9.54
CA SER A 98 6.91 -3.86 -8.64
C SER A 98 7.99 -3.71 -7.58
N GLY A 99 7.78 -4.38 -6.44
CA GLY A 99 8.83 -4.53 -5.44
C GLY A 99 8.88 -3.48 -4.34
N ILE A 100 7.95 -2.53 -4.32
CA ILE A 100 7.89 -1.56 -3.21
C ILE A 100 7.27 -2.24 -2.00
N LYS A 101 7.95 -2.18 -0.86
CA LYS A 101 7.41 -2.79 0.37
C LYS A 101 6.12 -2.11 0.79
N ILE A 102 5.12 -2.91 1.14
CA ILE A 102 3.82 -2.43 1.60
C ILE A 102 3.67 -2.68 3.09
N GLY A 103 3.82 -3.92 3.51
CA GLY A 103 3.58 -4.28 4.89
C GLY A 103 4.00 -5.68 5.23
N GLU A 104 3.87 -5.97 6.51
CA GLU A 104 4.30 -7.22 7.11
C GLU A 104 3.12 -7.87 7.82
N VAL A 105 2.94 -9.17 7.64
CA VAL A 105 1.85 -9.93 8.26
C VAL A 105 2.04 -9.97 9.77
N VAL A 106 1.02 -9.55 10.50
CA VAL A 106 1.04 -9.57 11.98
C VAL A 106 -0.05 -10.46 12.57
N GLU A 107 -1.07 -10.81 11.79
CA GLU A 107 -2.14 -11.66 12.31
C GLU A 107 -2.78 -12.41 11.15
N ILE A 108 -3.06 -13.70 11.37
CA ILE A 108 -3.76 -14.56 10.44
C ILE A 108 -4.93 -15.15 11.19
N SER A 109 -6.15 -14.93 10.73
CA SER A 109 -7.34 -15.48 11.37
C SER A 109 -8.28 -16.08 10.34
N PRO A 110 -9.00 -17.15 10.69
CA PRO A 110 -9.93 -17.74 9.73
C PRO A 110 -11.10 -16.80 9.47
N GLU A 111 -11.43 -16.62 8.21
CA GLU A 111 -12.65 -15.94 7.81
C GLU A 111 -13.77 -16.98 7.71
N ASP A 112 -13.47 -18.07 7.01
CA ASP A 112 -14.33 -19.25 6.92
C ASP A 112 -13.43 -20.45 6.57
N LYS A 113 -14.05 -21.54 6.07
CA LYS A 113 -13.27 -22.75 5.76
C LYS A 113 -12.32 -22.59 4.59
N GLN A 114 -12.58 -21.62 3.72
CA GLN A 114 -11.83 -21.46 2.47
C GLN A 114 -10.86 -20.30 2.49
N PHE A 115 -11.07 -19.33 3.37
CA PHE A 115 -10.30 -18.09 3.37
C PHE A 115 -9.86 -17.69 4.75
N ASN A 116 -8.71 -17.04 4.80
CA ASN A 116 -8.19 -16.37 6.00
C ASN A 116 -8.26 -14.87 5.80
N LYS A 117 -8.38 -14.17 6.90
CA LYS A 117 -8.21 -12.73 6.94
C LYS A 117 -6.81 -12.43 7.43
N ILE A 118 -6.08 -11.64 6.67
CA ILE A 118 -4.70 -11.30 6.97
C ILE A 118 -4.64 -9.85 7.41
N LYS A 119 -4.01 -9.61 8.54
CA LYS A 119 -3.75 -8.27 9.04
C LYS A 119 -2.28 -7.97 8.88
N LEU A 120 -1.99 -6.79 8.34
CA LEU A 120 -0.61 -6.36 8.11
C LEU A 120 -0.38 -5.00 8.76
N LYS A 121 0.84 -4.79 9.22
CA LYS A 121 1.26 -3.45 9.59
C LYS A 121 2.08 -2.87 8.44
N PRO A 122 1.98 -1.55 8.20
CA PRO A 122 2.78 -0.93 7.15
C PRO A 122 4.27 -1.11 7.39
N SER A 123 5.04 -1.24 6.30
CA SER A 123 6.49 -1.24 6.37
C SER A 123 7.01 0.14 6.78
N THR A 124 6.23 1.18 6.51
CA THR A 124 6.53 2.54 6.91
C THR A 124 5.80 2.86 8.20
N SER A 125 6.31 3.81 8.97
CA SER A 125 5.59 4.26 10.16
C SER A 125 4.60 5.37 9.79
N SER A 126 3.68 5.67 10.71
CA SER A 126 2.61 6.63 10.48
C SER A 126 3.08 8.07 10.29
N ASN A 127 4.32 8.39 10.62
CA ASN A 127 4.84 9.75 10.58
C ASN A 127 5.86 9.96 9.46
N GLN A 128 5.67 9.35 8.30
CA GLN A 128 6.70 9.26 7.28
C GLN A 128 6.52 10.22 6.12
N PHE A 129 5.74 11.29 6.29
CA PHE A 129 5.53 12.23 5.18
C PHE A 129 6.52 13.39 5.13
N SER A 130 7.45 13.47 6.08
CA SER A 130 8.44 14.56 6.07
C SER A 130 9.43 14.45 4.93
N LEU A 131 9.77 13.23 4.51
CA LEU A 131 10.68 12.98 3.38
C LEU A 131 10.10 11.89 2.52
N VAL A 132 9.37 12.29 1.49
CA VAL A 132 8.74 11.35 0.58
C VAL A 132 9.18 11.61 -0.85
N THR A 133 9.09 10.59 -1.67
CA THR A 133 9.35 10.64 -3.10
C THR A 133 8.09 10.16 -3.82
N VAL A 134 7.72 10.86 -4.86
CA VAL A 134 6.63 10.43 -5.74
C VAL A 134 7.27 9.77 -6.94
N ILE A 135 6.81 8.57 -7.24
CA ILE A 135 7.38 7.79 -8.34
C ILE A 135 6.59 8.04 -9.60
N ASP A 136 7.28 8.51 -10.64
CA ASP A 136 6.72 8.67 -11.98
C ASP A 136 6.92 7.36 -12.72
N TYR A 137 5.85 6.63 -12.84
CA TYR A 137 5.92 5.31 -13.42
C TYR A 137 5.19 5.23 -14.76
#